data_f6bab666d2cf57b4c6c736798df8bed9
#
_entry.id   f6bab666d2cf57b4c6c736798df8bed9
#
_cell.length_a   1.000
_cell.length_b   1.000
_cell.length_c   1.000
_cell.angle_alpha   90.00
_cell.angle_beta   90.00
_cell.angle_gamma   90.00
#
_symmetry.space_group_name_H-M   'P 1'
#
loop_
_entity.id
_entity.type
_entity.pdbx_description
1 polymer ?
#
loop_
_entity_poly.entity_id
_entity_poly.type
_entity_poly.pdbx_seq_one_letter_code
_entity_poly.pdbx_strand_id
1 'polypeptide(L)'
;MPLLQSHLAVVTGAGSGIGRAIALGYAREGARVVALDINAEGAAEAAREINAEGGAAQHFALDVTDREACRAIAAKIESIGPVSILLNGAGIIRRNAFTADPDAVFKDWQDILAVNLNGTFNVTQAFLPSLRATKGRIVNIGSLQSFLHMRTPSSPAYTVSKHGVLGFTRALAAELGKDGVRVNAIGPGLIETPLNAQMRASKPENVQMFLEHTPLGRTGKPEDIVGPAIFLASDLSAYVTGTIVMVDGGYSTV
;
A
#
# COMPACT_ATOMS: atom_id res chain seq x y z
N MET A 1 -13.93 -12.76 17.60
CA MET A 1 -14.55 -11.45 17.27
C MET A 1 -13.75 -10.83 16.15
N PRO A 2 -14.40 -10.14 15.20
CA PRO A 2 -13.68 -9.42 14.16
C PRO A 2 -12.72 -8.38 14.75
N LEU A 3 -11.51 -8.30 14.23
CA LEU A 3 -10.43 -7.48 14.77
C LEU A 3 -10.55 -5.98 14.43
N LEU A 4 -11.35 -5.64 13.41
CA LEU A 4 -11.49 -4.27 12.91
C LEU A 4 -12.94 -3.76 13.00
N GLN A 5 -13.76 -4.36 13.87
CA GLN A 5 -15.13 -3.94 14.08
C GLN A 5 -15.17 -2.46 14.53
N SER A 6 -16.12 -1.71 14.00
CA SER A 6 -16.31 -0.27 14.25
C SER A 6 -15.24 0.66 13.62
N HIS A 7 -14.28 0.15 12.87
CA HIS A 7 -13.33 0.99 12.14
C HIS A 7 -13.86 1.40 10.75
N LEU A 8 -13.53 2.62 10.34
CA LEU A 8 -13.61 3.07 8.95
C LEU A 8 -12.21 3.05 8.36
N ALA A 9 -12.01 2.17 7.38
CA ALA A 9 -10.75 2.00 6.69
C ALA A 9 -10.80 2.63 5.29
N VAL A 10 -9.86 3.51 5.00
CA VAL A 10 -9.61 4.02 3.65
C VAL A 10 -8.43 3.26 3.05
N VAL A 11 -8.64 2.72 1.85
CA VAL A 11 -7.63 1.93 1.13
C VAL A 11 -7.40 2.55 -0.25
N THR A 12 -6.20 3.05 -0.51
CA THR A 12 -5.79 3.50 -1.86
C THR A 12 -5.17 2.35 -2.65
N GLY A 13 -5.30 2.34 -3.98
CA GLY A 13 -4.91 1.21 -4.81
C GLY A 13 -5.83 -0.01 -4.62
N ALA A 14 -7.07 0.22 -4.21
CA ALA A 14 -8.02 -0.83 -3.86
C ALA A 14 -8.66 -1.53 -5.07
N GLY A 15 -8.42 -1.05 -6.27
CA GLY A 15 -8.99 -1.62 -7.49
C GLY A 15 -8.32 -2.92 -7.94
N SER A 16 -7.12 -3.25 -7.45
CA SER A 16 -6.42 -4.46 -7.87
C SER A 16 -5.36 -4.93 -6.86
N GLY A 17 -4.83 -6.14 -7.06
CA GLY A 17 -3.64 -6.67 -6.39
C GLY A 17 -3.70 -6.60 -4.87
N ILE A 18 -2.62 -6.12 -4.25
CA ILE A 18 -2.46 -6.06 -2.80
C ILE A 18 -3.51 -5.17 -2.14
N GLY A 19 -3.77 -3.98 -2.70
CA GLY A 19 -4.75 -3.04 -2.12
C GLY A 19 -6.16 -3.64 -2.09
N ARG A 20 -6.58 -4.31 -3.18
CA ARG A 20 -7.88 -4.99 -3.25
C ARG A 20 -7.97 -6.12 -2.23
N ALA A 21 -6.98 -6.98 -2.15
CA ALA A 21 -6.98 -8.09 -1.19
C ALA A 21 -7.06 -7.58 0.26
N ILE A 22 -6.34 -6.50 0.60
CA ILE A 22 -6.40 -5.91 1.94
C ILE A 22 -7.77 -5.28 2.20
N ALA A 23 -8.37 -4.58 1.22
CA ALA A 23 -9.71 -4.01 1.36
C ALA A 23 -10.76 -5.08 1.71
N LEU A 24 -10.73 -6.22 0.99
CA LEU A 24 -11.58 -7.38 1.27
C LEU A 24 -11.27 -7.97 2.66
N GLY A 25 -9.99 -8.13 3.01
CA GLY A 25 -9.57 -8.63 4.31
C GLY A 25 -10.02 -7.75 5.48
N TYR A 26 -9.91 -6.43 5.34
CA TYR A 26 -10.38 -5.49 6.36
C TYR A 26 -11.91 -5.57 6.55
N ALA A 27 -12.66 -5.70 5.45
CA ALA A 27 -14.10 -5.87 5.51
C ALA A 27 -14.52 -7.18 6.22
N ARG A 28 -13.84 -8.30 5.94
CA ARG A 28 -14.07 -9.59 6.61
C ARG A 28 -13.78 -9.52 8.12
N GLU A 29 -12.87 -8.64 8.52
CA GLU A 29 -12.59 -8.33 9.92
C GLU A 29 -13.50 -7.23 10.51
N GLY A 30 -14.60 -6.89 9.83
CA GLY A 30 -15.66 -6.02 10.32
C GLY A 30 -15.46 -4.53 10.12
N ALA A 31 -14.41 -4.11 9.40
CA ALA A 31 -14.25 -2.70 9.04
C ALA A 31 -15.26 -2.27 7.96
N ARG A 32 -15.76 -1.04 8.06
CA ARG A 32 -16.33 -0.36 6.90
C ARG A 32 -15.19 0.10 6.01
N VAL A 33 -15.28 -0.12 4.69
CA VAL A 33 -14.19 0.15 3.77
C VAL A 33 -14.56 1.24 2.78
N VAL A 34 -13.64 2.18 2.54
CA VAL A 34 -13.70 3.08 1.39
C VAL A 34 -12.57 2.71 0.44
N ALA A 35 -12.93 2.14 -0.69
CA ALA A 35 -12.02 1.74 -1.75
C ALA A 35 -11.72 2.92 -2.68
N LEU A 36 -10.46 3.33 -2.76
CA LEU A 36 -9.97 4.42 -3.62
C LEU A 36 -9.01 3.87 -4.66
N ASP A 37 -9.22 4.21 -5.92
CA ASP A 37 -8.32 3.87 -7.02
C ASP A 37 -8.45 4.88 -8.16
N ILE A 38 -7.40 5.07 -8.95
CA ILE A 38 -7.49 5.83 -10.20
C ILE A 38 -8.37 5.09 -11.22
N ASN A 39 -8.39 3.74 -11.16
CA ASN A 39 -9.34 2.91 -11.88
C ASN A 39 -10.66 2.83 -11.10
N ALA A 40 -11.60 3.72 -11.45
CA ALA A 40 -12.90 3.81 -10.81
C ALA A 40 -13.67 2.47 -10.83
N GLU A 41 -13.61 1.73 -11.95
CA GLU A 41 -14.32 0.44 -12.08
C GLU A 41 -13.72 -0.62 -11.16
N GLY A 42 -12.39 -0.71 -11.08
CA GLY A 42 -11.73 -1.65 -10.16
C GLY A 42 -12.08 -1.37 -8.69
N ALA A 43 -12.14 -0.08 -8.29
CA ALA A 43 -12.60 0.30 -6.96
C ALA A 43 -14.07 -0.07 -6.72
N ALA A 44 -14.92 0.12 -7.74
CA ALA A 44 -16.34 -0.25 -7.70
C ALA A 44 -16.52 -1.76 -7.57
N GLU A 45 -15.74 -2.56 -8.30
CA GLU A 45 -15.76 -4.03 -8.19
C GLU A 45 -15.38 -4.51 -6.79
N ALA A 46 -14.30 -3.96 -6.21
CA ALA A 46 -13.90 -4.29 -4.85
C ALA A 46 -15.01 -3.98 -3.83
N ALA A 47 -15.66 -2.81 -3.96
CA ALA A 47 -16.77 -2.45 -3.08
C ALA A 47 -18.00 -3.35 -3.28
N ARG A 48 -18.34 -3.72 -4.52
CA ARG A 48 -19.44 -4.66 -4.81
C ARG A 48 -19.19 -6.03 -4.19
N GLU A 49 -17.98 -6.55 -4.30
CA GLU A 49 -17.59 -7.84 -3.71
C GLU A 49 -17.71 -7.81 -2.19
N ILE A 50 -17.18 -6.77 -1.54
CA ILE A 50 -17.31 -6.59 -0.08
C ILE A 50 -18.77 -6.58 0.34
N ASN A 51 -19.62 -5.82 -0.36
CA ASN A 51 -21.04 -5.71 -0.03
C ASN A 51 -21.80 -7.03 -0.29
N ALA A 52 -21.44 -7.77 -1.32
CA ALA A 52 -22.00 -9.10 -1.63
C ALA A 52 -21.65 -10.15 -0.56
N GLU A 53 -20.48 -10.02 0.09
CA GLU A 53 -20.05 -10.88 1.21
C GLU A 53 -20.67 -10.43 2.56
N GLY A 54 -21.55 -9.42 2.56
CA GLY A 54 -22.21 -8.92 3.78
C GLY A 54 -21.40 -7.85 4.54
N GLY A 55 -20.29 -7.36 3.99
CA GLY A 55 -19.54 -6.22 4.51
C GLY A 55 -20.19 -4.88 4.14
N ALA A 56 -19.51 -3.79 4.44
CA ALA A 56 -19.96 -2.43 4.12
C ALA A 56 -18.84 -1.65 3.42
N ALA A 57 -19.00 -1.36 2.14
CA ALA A 57 -18.00 -0.62 1.37
C ALA A 57 -18.63 0.45 0.47
N GLN A 58 -17.89 1.53 0.31
CA GLN A 58 -18.07 2.55 -0.71
C GLN A 58 -16.81 2.67 -1.56
N HIS A 59 -16.91 3.29 -2.72
CA HIS A 59 -15.78 3.50 -3.62
C HIS A 59 -15.80 4.90 -4.22
N PHE A 60 -14.62 5.39 -4.57
CA PHE A 60 -14.47 6.62 -5.35
C PHE A 60 -13.21 6.53 -6.24
N ALA A 61 -13.26 7.23 -7.38
CA ALA A 61 -12.05 7.46 -8.16
C ALA A 61 -11.14 8.46 -7.44
N LEU A 62 -9.84 8.17 -7.42
CA LEU A 62 -8.84 9.08 -6.87
C LEU A 62 -7.49 8.90 -7.56
N ASP A 63 -6.98 9.97 -8.16
CA ASP A 63 -5.56 10.09 -8.48
C ASP A 63 -4.85 10.66 -7.24
N VAL A 64 -4.00 9.85 -6.62
CA VAL A 64 -3.25 10.25 -5.42
C VAL A 64 -2.22 11.34 -5.69
N THR A 65 -1.87 11.60 -6.95
CA THR A 65 -0.95 12.68 -7.34
C THR A 65 -1.63 14.05 -7.29
N ASP A 66 -2.94 14.09 -7.39
CA ASP A 66 -3.74 15.31 -7.27
C ASP A 66 -4.04 15.61 -5.79
N ARG A 67 -3.31 16.58 -5.25
CA ARG A 67 -3.44 16.99 -3.85
C ARG A 67 -4.82 17.55 -3.51
N GLU A 68 -5.41 18.32 -4.42
CA GLU A 68 -6.73 18.92 -4.18
C GLU A 68 -7.83 17.86 -4.25
N ALA A 69 -7.73 16.89 -5.17
CA ALA A 69 -8.61 15.73 -5.20
C ALA A 69 -8.50 14.90 -3.89
N CYS A 70 -7.30 14.72 -3.36
CA CYS A 70 -7.11 14.04 -2.07
C CYS A 70 -7.82 14.77 -0.93
N ARG A 71 -7.76 16.11 -0.88
CA ARG A 71 -8.47 16.92 0.13
C ARG A 71 -9.99 16.85 -0.04
N ALA A 72 -10.46 16.98 -1.27
CA ALA A 72 -11.89 16.93 -1.57
C ALA A 72 -12.50 15.57 -1.20
N ILE A 73 -11.79 14.47 -1.51
CA ILE A 73 -12.26 13.13 -1.16
C ILE A 73 -12.24 12.88 0.36
N ALA A 74 -11.24 13.39 1.07
CA ALA A 74 -11.18 13.28 2.53
C ALA A 74 -12.38 14.00 3.18
N ALA A 75 -12.69 15.23 2.77
CA ALA A 75 -13.85 15.96 3.23
C ALA A 75 -15.18 15.21 2.93
N LYS A 76 -15.29 14.59 1.76
CA LYS A 76 -16.45 13.77 1.41
C LYS A 76 -16.57 12.53 2.31
N ILE A 77 -15.48 11.86 2.63
CA ILE A 77 -15.47 10.65 3.44
C ILE A 77 -15.77 10.97 4.92
N GLU A 78 -15.44 12.16 5.40
CA GLU A 78 -15.81 12.60 6.76
C GLU A 78 -17.32 12.52 7.02
N SER A 79 -18.17 12.73 5.99
CA SER A 79 -19.62 12.55 6.11
C SER A 79 -20.06 11.09 6.29
N ILE A 80 -19.20 10.12 5.94
CA ILE A 80 -19.43 8.68 6.13
C ILE A 80 -19.08 8.29 7.57
N GLY A 81 -18.08 8.94 8.14
CA GLY A 81 -17.63 8.74 9.51
C GLY A 81 -16.13 9.03 9.70
N PRO A 82 -15.66 9.02 10.95
CA PRO A 82 -14.26 9.28 11.25
C PRO A 82 -13.37 8.12 10.77
N VAL A 83 -12.37 8.46 9.95
CA VAL A 83 -11.39 7.49 9.43
C VAL A 83 -10.42 7.10 10.54
N SER A 84 -10.29 5.82 10.81
CA SER A 84 -9.40 5.28 11.84
C SER A 84 -8.31 4.35 11.28
N ILE A 85 -8.43 3.93 10.02
CA ILE A 85 -7.40 3.15 9.33
C ILE A 85 -7.16 3.76 7.95
N LEU A 86 -5.90 4.03 7.62
CA LEU A 86 -5.47 4.43 6.29
C LEU A 86 -4.45 3.42 5.76
N LEU A 87 -4.76 2.79 4.63
CA LEU A 87 -3.81 2.01 3.85
C LEU A 87 -3.37 2.78 2.61
N ASN A 88 -2.11 3.12 2.53
CA ASN A 88 -1.48 3.69 1.34
C ASN A 88 -0.95 2.56 0.46
N GLY A 89 -1.80 2.05 -0.44
CA GLY A 89 -1.52 0.94 -1.35
C GLY A 89 -1.36 1.33 -2.81
N ALA A 90 -1.70 2.56 -3.20
CA ALA A 90 -1.48 3.05 -4.55
C ALA A 90 0.01 3.08 -4.90
N GLY A 91 0.36 2.54 -6.06
CA GLY A 91 1.76 2.52 -6.47
C GLY A 91 1.93 1.98 -7.88
N ILE A 92 3.00 2.42 -8.53
CA ILE A 92 3.42 1.96 -9.85
C ILE A 92 4.86 1.49 -9.84
N ILE A 93 5.20 0.67 -10.82
CA ILE A 93 6.57 0.27 -11.11
C ILE A 93 6.86 0.52 -12.59
N ARG A 94 8.08 0.93 -12.89
CA ARG A 94 8.66 0.99 -14.23
C ARG A 94 10.00 0.25 -14.20
N ARG A 95 10.50 -0.12 -15.37
CA ARG A 95 11.66 -1.03 -15.44
C ARG A 95 12.76 -0.56 -16.37
N ASN A 96 12.81 0.73 -16.71
CA ASN A 96 13.93 1.28 -17.44
C ASN A 96 15.16 1.33 -16.54
N ALA A 97 16.26 0.70 -16.99
CA ALA A 97 17.53 0.82 -16.32
C ALA A 97 18.03 2.28 -16.41
N PHE A 98 18.87 2.72 -15.48
CA PHE A 98 19.41 4.09 -15.48
C PHE A 98 20.21 4.43 -16.73
N THR A 99 20.74 3.41 -17.40
CA THR A 99 21.50 3.52 -18.65
C THR A 99 20.63 3.44 -19.91
N ALA A 100 19.31 3.37 -19.77
CA ALA A 100 18.37 3.37 -20.89
C ALA A 100 18.23 4.79 -21.48
N ASP A 101 17.26 4.97 -22.39
CA ASP A 101 16.98 6.29 -22.96
C ASP A 101 16.74 7.35 -21.87
N PRO A 102 17.44 8.49 -21.89
CA PRO A 102 17.38 9.49 -20.83
C PRO A 102 15.99 10.07 -20.57
N ASP A 103 15.18 10.27 -21.62
CA ASP A 103 13.84 10.83 -21.49
C ASP A 103 12.89 9.80 -20.85
N ALA A 104 13.01 8.53 -21.21
CA ALA A 104 12.27 7.45 -20.58
C ALA A 104 12.65 7.28 -19.11
N VAL A 105 13.93 7.37 -18.77
CA VAL A 105 14.43 7.31 -17.38
C VAL A 105 13.92 8.50 -16.56
N PHE A 106 13.95 9.71 -17.13
CA PHE A 106 13.44 10.91 -16.47
C PHE A 106 11.93 10.82 -16.23
N LYS A 107 11.17 10.32 -17.22
CA LYS A 107 9.74 10.09 -17.06
C LYS A 107 9.44 9.05 -15.97
N ASP A 108 10.17 7.95 -15.92
CA ASP A 108 10.04 6.95 -14.85
C ASP A 108 10.27 7.57 -13.47
N TRP A 109 11.28 8.43 -13.36
CA TRP A 109 11.60 9.13 -12.12
C TRP A 109 10.43 10.01 -11.66
N GLN A 110 9.91 10.84 -12.55
CA GLN A 110 8.79 11.72 -12.23
C GLN A 110 7.53 10.93 -11.86
N ASP A 111 7.11 9.99 -12.71
CA ASP A 111 5.89 9.23 -12.53
C ASP A 111 5.93 8.40 -11.22
N ILE A 112 7.03 7.69 -10.98
CA ILE A 112 7.16 6.81 -9.81
C ILE A 112 7.16 7.61 -8.51
N LEU A 113 7.93 8.69 -8.43
CA LEU A 113 7.97 9.52 -7.23
C LEU A 113 6.64 10.23 -6.99
N ALA A 114 5.99 10.72 -8.06
CA ALA A 114 4.68 11.36 -7.95
C ALA A 114 3.65 10.41 -7.33
N VAL A 115 3.56 9.17 -7.80
CA VAL A 115 2.56 8.22 -7.29
C VAL A 115 3.00 7.62 -5.95
N ASN A 116 4.18 6.98 -5.90
CA ASN A 116 4.56 6.13 -4.76
C ASN A 116 4.92 6.93 -3.50
N LEU A 117 5.49 8.12 -3.66
CA LEU A 117 5.98 8.93 -2.54
C LEU A 117 5.09 10.15 -2.30
N ASN A 118 4.94 11.02 -3.30
CA ASN A 118 4.12 12.22 -3.14
C ASN A 118 2.63 11.86 -2.97
N GLY A 119 2.14 10.84 -3.66
CA GLY A 119 0.78 10.33 -3.48
C GLY A 119 0.53 9.82 -2.06
N THR A 120 1.47 9.03 -1.51
CA THR A 120 1.40 8.58 -0.10
C THR A 120 1.35 9.77 0.86
N PHE A 121 2.16 10.81 0.62
CA PHE A 121 2.15 12.05 1.41
C PHE A 121 0.81 12.79 1.29
N ASN A 122 0.31 13.01 0.05
CA ASN A 122 -0.92 13.77 -0.21
C ASN A 122 -2.12 13.15 0.50
N VAL A 123 -2.29 11.83 0.35
CA VAL A 123 -3.39 11.08 0.98
C VAL A 123 -3.26 11.12 2.50
N THR A 124 -2.07 10.84 3.04
CA THR A 124 -1.84 10.85 4.49
C THR A 124 -2.15 12.22 5.08
N GLN A 125 -1.70 13.30 4.43
CA GLN A 125 -1.96 14.67 4.90
C GLN A 125 -3.46 15.02 4.86
N ALA A 126 -4.18 14.58 3.82
CA ALA A 126 -5.61 14.84 3.69
C ALA A 126 -6.44 14.17 4.82
N PHE A 127 -6.06 12.95 5.22
CA PHE A 127 -6.77 12.21 6.28
C PHE A 127 -6.19 12.43 7.68
N LEU A 128 -5.11 13.19 7.84
CA LEU A 128 -4.44 13.39 9.12
C LEU A 128 -5.35 13.92 10.24
N PRO A 129 -6.24 14.90 10.01
CA PRO A 129 -7.14 15.38 11.07
C PRO A 129 -8.00 14.25 11.64
N SER A 130 -8.61 13.44 10.80
CA SER A 130 -9.45 12.31 11.21
C SER A 130 -8.65 11.23 11.93
N LEU A 131 -7.45 10.89 11.42
CA LEU A 131 -6.56 9.91 12.04
C LEU A 131 -6.07 10.34 13.42
N ARG A 132 -5.81 11.61 13.64
CA ARG A 132 -5.47 12.15 14.98
C ARG A 132 -6.66 12.07 15.93
N ALA A 133 -7.85 12.46 15.46
CA ALA A 133 -9.07 12.41 16.27
C ALA A 133 -9.43 10.98 16.72
N THR A 134 -9.15 9.97 15.89
CA THR A 134 -9.44 8.55 16.15
C THR A 134 -8.30 7.78 16.79
N LYS A 135 -7.13 8.42 17.03
CA LYS A 135 -5.88 7.72 17.38
C LYS A 135 -5.62 6.56 16.39
N GLY A 136 -5.72 6.88 15.12
CA GLY A 136 -5.81 5.92 14.01
C GLY A 136 -4.51 5.18 13.69
N ARG A 137 -4.57 4.40 12.61
CA ARG A 137 -3.45 3.59 12.13
C ARG A 137 -3.20 3.90 10.66
N ILE A 138 -1.94 4.09 10.32
CA ILE A 138 -1.47 4.25 8.93
C ILE A 138 -0.63 3.04 8.59
N VAL A 139 -0.97 2.35 7.50
CA VAL A 139 -0.21 1.24 6.96
C VAL A 139 0.24 1.61 5.55
N ASN A 140 1.55 1.72 5.34
CA ASN A 140 2.14 2.05 4.05
C ASN A 140 2.62 0.78 3.34
N ILE A 141 2.40 0.67 2.04
CA ILE A 141 2.98 -0.42 1.24
C ILE A 141 4.37 0.00 0.76
N GLY A 142 5.38 -0.48 1.48
CA GLY A 142 6.78 -0.42 1.11
C GLY A 142 7.15 -1.46 0.05
N SER A 143 8.30 -2.08 0.23
CA SER A 143 8.83 -3.19 -0.61
C SER A 143 10.06 -3.77 0.09
N LEU A 144 10.52 -4.95 -0.33
CA LEU A 144 11.90 -5.36 -0.05
C LEU A 144 12.89 -4.30 -0.56
N GLN A 145 12.55 -3.56 -1.62
CA GLN A 145 13.36 -2.44 -2.12
C GLN A 145 13.31 -1.18 -1.22
N SER A 146 12.71 -1.25 -0.04
CA SER A 146 12.91 -0.24 1.02
C SER A 146 14.25 -0.35 1.73
N PHE A 147 15.01 -1.45 1.50
CA PHE A 147 16.32 -1.70 2.11
C PHE A 147 17.43 -2.06 1.10
N LEU A 148 17.06 -2.55 -0.07
CA LEU A 148 18.00 -3.04 -1.07
C LEU A 148 17.56 -2.66 -2.48
N HIS A 149 18.44 -2.83 -3.46
CA HIS A 149 18.10 -2.77 -4.88
C HIS A 149 18.20 -4.17 -5.48
N MET A 150 17.24 -4.54 -6.32
CA MET A 150 17.24 -5.86 -6.95
C MET A 150 18.23 -5.93 -8.11
N ARG A 151 18.84 -7.10 -8.31
CA ARG A 151 19.73 -7.36 -9.48
C ARG A 151 18.98 -7.40 -10.81
N THR A 152 17.66 -7.63 -10.79
CA THR A 152 16.85 -7.57 -12.01
C THR A 152 16.63 -6.13 -12.47
N PRO A 153 16.49 -5.86 -13.78
CA PRO A 153 16.23 -4.51 -14.25
C PRO A 153 15.02 -3.89 -13.57
N SER A 154 15.26 -2.81 -12.85
CA SER A 154 14.24 -2.03 -12.15
C SER A 154 14.65 -0.57 -12.20
N SER A 155 13.70 0.34 -12.36
CA SER A 155 14.00 1.77 -12.29
C SER A 155 14.56 2.12 -10.91
N PRO A 156 15.72 2.82 -10.82
CA PRO A 156 16.22 3.34 -9.55
C PRO A 156 15.22 4.20 -8.80
N ALA A 157 14.33 4.90 -9.52
CA ALA A 157 13.25 5.69 -8.93
C ALA A 157 12.32 4.85 -8.05
N TYR A 158 12.06 3.59 -8.42
CA TYR A 158 11.25 2.71 -7.59
C TYR A 158 11.94 2.42 -6.25
N THR A 159 13.22 2.06 -6.27
CA THR A 159 14.02 1.86 -5.04
C THR A 159 14.02 3.12 -4.18
N VAL A 160 14.29 4.28 -4.77
CA VAL A 160 14.26 5.58 -4.07
C VAL A 160 12.89 5.84 -3.45
N SER A 161 11.80 5.62 -4.21
CA SER A 161 10.44 5.82 -3.69
C SER A 161 10.14 4.92 -2.49
N LYS A 162 10.57 3.65 -2.51
CA LYS A 162 10.29 2.71 -1.41
C LYS A 162 11.19 2.93 -0.19
N HIS A 163 12.44 3.39 -0.36
CA HIS A 163 13.24 3.93 0.75
C HIS A 163 12.60 5.18 1.34
N GLY A 164 12.08 6.09 0.48
CA GLY A 164 11.36 7.27 0.90
C GLY A 164 10.11 6.96 1.73
N VAL A 165 9.31 5.97 1.32
CA VAL A 165 8.13 5.51 2.07
C VAL A 165 8.53 4.98 3.46
N LEU A 166 9.65 4.25 3.58
CA LEU A 166 10.14 3.80 4.89
C LEU A 166 10.59 4.97 5.76
N GLY A 167 11.35 5.92 5.17
CA GLY A 167 11.75 7.15 5.86
C GLY A 167 10.54 7.95 6.35
N PHE A 168 9.54 8.13 5.50
CA PHE A 168 8.29 8.81 5.82
C PHE A 168 7.51 8.08 6.93
N THR A 169 7.43 6.74 6.89
CA THR A 169 6.81 5.92 7.93
C THR A 169 7.43 6.18 9.29
N ARG A 170 8.76 6.18 9.38
CA ARG A 170 9.50 6.41 10.63
C ARG A 170 9.35 7.84 11.15
N ALA A 171 9.42 8.82 10.25
CA ALA A 171 9.24 10.23 10.61
C ALA A 171 7.85 10.50 11.20
N LEU A 172 6.80 10.02 10.53
CA LEU A 172 5.43 10.17 11.02
C LEU A 172 5.17 9.39 12.30
N ALA A 173 5.73 8.20 12.47
CA ALA A 173 5.61 7.44 13.71
C ALA A 173 6.19 8.21 14.91
N ALA A 174 7.34 8.85 14.72
CA ALA A 174 7.98 9.67 15.75
C ALA A 174 7.16 10.94 16.06
N GLU A 175 6.62 11.60 15.04
CA GLU A 175 5.88 12.84 15.19
C GLU A 175 4.48 12.64 15.80
N LEU A 176 3.74 11.62 15.30
CA LEU A 176 2.33 11.41 15.61
C LEU A 176 2.10 10.46 16.80
N GLY A 177 3.15 9.79 17.29
CA GLY A 177 3.04 8.87 18.43
C GLY A 177 2.44 9.51 19.68
N LYS A 178 2.76 10.75 19.96
CA LYS A 178 2.16 11.53 21.07
C LYS A 178 0.66 11.77 20.92
N ASP A 179 0.16 11.74 19.69
CA ASP A 179 -1.27 11.85 19.38
C ASP A 179 -1.97 10.47 19.40
N GLY A 180 -1.23 9.41 19.70
CA GLY A 180 -1.71 8.03 19.71
C GLY A 180 -1.87 7.40 18.32
N VAL A 181 -1.41 8.05 17.26
CA VAL A 181 -1.45 7.51 15.89
C VAL A 181 -0.25 6.59 15.68
N ARG A 182 -0.51 5.37 15.17
CA ARG A 182 0.54 4.41 14.81
C ARG A 182 0.78 4.44 13.30
N VAL A 183 2.03 4.41 12.89
CA VAL A 183 2.42 4.45 11.47
C VAL A 183 3.42 3.35 11.21
N ASN A 184 3.05 2.39 10.36
CA ASN A 184 3.90 1.25 10.03
C ASN A 184 3.89 1.01 8.51
N ALA A 185 4.78 0.15 8.06
CA ALA A 185 4.83 -0.29 6.67
C ALA A 185 4.81 -1.82 6.56
N ILE A 186 4.43 -2.30 5.40
CA ILE A 186 4.63 -3.68 4.96
C ILE A 186 5.64 -3.67 3.83
N GLY A 187 6.58 -4.60 3.84
CA GLY A 187 7.61 -4.78 2.81
C GLY A 187 7.39 -6.05 1.99
N PRO A 188 6.52 -6.03 0.96
CA PRO A 188 6.30 -7.19 0.12
C PRO A 188 7.55 -7.59 -0.67
N GLY A 189 7.72 -8.90 -0.88
CA GLY A 189 8.60 -9.45 -1.90
C GLY A 189 7.97 -9.44 -3.30
N LEU A 190 8.22 -10.49 -4.08
CA LEU A 190 7.57 -10.69 -5.38
C LEU A 190 6.17 -11.26 -5.18
N ILE A 191 5.17 -10.39 -5.19
CA ILE A 191 3.75 -10.76 -5.07
C ILE A 191 3.10 -10.78 -6.45
N GLU A 192 2.37 -11.84 -6.76
CA GLU A 192 1.67 -11.99 -8.04
C GLU A 192 0.50 -11.02 -8.16
N THR A 193 0.70 -9.95 -8.91
CA THR A 193 -0.28 -8.88 -9.11
C THR A 193 -0.34 -8.48 -10.58
N PRO A 194 -1.39 -7.77 -11.03
CA PRO A 194 -1.43 -7.18 -12.36
C PRO A 194 -0.23 -6.26 -12.64
N LEU A 195 0.32 -5.60 -11.61
CA LEU A 195 1.47 -4.69 -11.71
C LEU A 195 2.73 -5.35 -12.30
N ASN A 196 2.91 -6.64 -12.08
CA ASN A 196 4.08 -7.39 -12.57
C ASN A 196 3.74 -8.55 -13.51
N ALA A 197 2.48 -8.70 -13.91
CA ALA A 197 2.02 -9.81 -14.75
C ALA A 197 2.78 -9.91 -16.06
N GLN A 198 3.00 -8.78 -16.75
CA GLN A 198 3.75 -8.76 -18.00
C GLN A 198 5.20 -9.23 -17.80
N MET A 199 5.87 -8.76 -16.75
CA MET A 199 7.25 -9.19 -16.43
C MET A 199 7.30 -10.69 -16.14
N ARG A 200 6.37 -11.21 -15.33
CA ARG A 200 6.31 -12.64 -15.01
C ARG A 200 6.08 -13.52 -16.23
N ALA A 201 5.27 -13.04 -17.17
CA ALA A 201 4.99 -13.76 -18.41
C ALA A 201 6.13 -13.68 -19.43
N SER A 202 6.78 -12.50 -19.56
CA SER A 202 7.79 -12.27 -20.62
C SER A 202 9.23 -12.57 -20.18
N LYS A 203 9.50 -12.69 -18.87
CA LYS A 203 10.84 -12.90 -18.30
C LYS A 203 10.80 -13.89 -17.14
N PRO A 204 10.47 -15.18 -17.40
CA PRO A 204 10.39 -16.19 -16.35
C PRO A 204 11.74 -16.41 -15.65
N GLU A 205 12.85 -16.15 -16.32
CA GLU A 205 14.20 -16.19 -15.73
C GLU A 205 14.37 -15.20 -14.55
N ASN A 206 13.72 -14.04 -14.62
CA ASN A 206 13.74 -13.09 -13.50
C ASN A 206 12.95 -13.61 -12.30
N VAL A 207 11.86 -14.34 -12.55
CA VAL A 207 11.10 -15.01 -11.48
C VAL A 207 11.95 -16.11 -10.86
N GLN A 208 12.61 -16.93 -11.67
CA GLN A 208 13.48 -18.01 -11.18
C GLN A 208 14.63 -17.46 -10.33
N MET A 209 15.31 -16.41 -10.80
CA MET A 209 16.37 -15.72 -10.04
C MET A 209 15.86 -15.21 -8.68
N PHE A 210 14.62 -14.71 -8.65
CA PHE A 210 14.00 -14.26 -7.40
C PHE A 210 13.74 -15.46 -6.46
N LEU A 211 13.22 -16.56 -6.99
CA LEU A 211 12.91 -17.77 -6.20
C LEU A 211 14.15 -18.42 -5.59
N GLU A 212 15.28 -18.39 -6.30
CA GLU A 212 16.57 -18.90 -5.81
C GLU A 212 17.06 -18.18 -4.54
N HIS A 213 16.62 -16.92 -4.35
CA HIS A 213 16.92 -16.13 -3.14
C HIS A 213 15.72 -16.07 -2.16
N THR A 214 14.67 -16.84 -2.41
CA THR A 214 13.49 -16.84 -1.54
C THR A 214 13.43 -18.15 -0.75
N PRO A 215 13.76 -18.15 0.55
CA PRO A 215 13.75 -19.38 1.38
C PRO A 215 12.45 -20.19 1.33
N LEU A 216 11.28 -19.52 1.23
CA LEU A 216 10.00 -20.23 1.09
C LEU A 216 9.78 -20.83 -0.31
N GLY A 217 10.67 -20.60 -1.29
CA GLY A 217 10.67 -21.25 -2.61
C GLY A 217 9.47 -20.94 -3.52
N ARG A 218 8.70 -19.90 -3.20
CA ARG A 218 7.53 -19.48 -4.00
C ARG A 218 7.40 -17.97 -4.08
N THR A 219 6.69 -17.50 -5.09
CA THR A 219 6.17 -16.12 -5.11
C THR A 219 5.07 -15.97 -4.06
N GLY A 220 4.89 -14.75 -3.57
CA GLY A 220 3.75 -14.43 -2.72
C GLY A 220 2.49 -14.17 -3.56
N LYS A 221 1.34 -14.27 -2.90
CA LYS A 221 0.03 -13.87 -3.42
C LYS A 221 -0.47 -12.64 -2.67
N PRO A 222 -1.41 -11.85 -3.21
CA PRO A 222 -2.00 -10.73 -2.48
C PRO A 222 -2.54 -11.11 -1.10
N GLU A 223 -3.07 -12.32 -0.96
CA GLU A 223 -3.61 -12.87 0.29
C GLU A 223 -2.54 -13.04 1.38
N ASP A 224 -1.27 -13.28 1.01
CA ASP A 224 -0.16 -13.36 1.97
C ASP A 224 0.08 -12.03 2.70
N ILE A 225 -0.36 -10.89 2.13
CA ILE A 225 -0.20 -9.55 2.69
C ILE A 225 -1.35 -9.17 3.64
N VAL A 226 -2.50 -9.85 3.54
CA VAL A 226 -3.71 -9.49 4.28
C VAL A 226 -3.53 -9.65 5.79
N GLY A 227 -2.99 -10.78 6.26
CA GLY A 227 -2.75 -11.02 7.69
C GLY A 227 -1.87 -9.95 8.35
N PRO A 228 -0.67 -9.66 7.81
CA PRO A 228 0.17 -8.54 8.29
C PRO A 228 -0.53 -7.19 8.27
N ALA A 229 -1.36 -6.90 7.26
CA ALA A 229 -2.12 -5.66 7.19
C ALA A 229 -3.19 -5.57 8.29
N ILE A 230 -3.92 -6.64 8.56
CA ILE A 230 -4.88 -6.74 9.67
C ILE A 230 -4.16 -6.57 11.01
N PHE A 231 -3.03 -7.25 11.21
CA PHE A 231 -2.22 -7.11 12.42
C PHE A 231 -1.85 -5.65 12.68
N LEU A 232 -1.30 -4.94 11.68
CA LEU A 232 -0.88 -3.56 11.83
C LEU A 232 -2.07 -2.58 11.98
N ALA A 233 -3.22 -2.91 11.45
CA ALA A 233 -4.45 -2.12 11.56
C ALA A 233 -5.22 -2.36 12.86
N SER A 234 -4.99 -3.47 13.56
CA SER A 234 -5.70 -3.87 14.78
C SER A 234 -4.97 -3.51 16.06
N ASP A 235 -5.63 -3.72 17.21
CA ASP A 235 -5.04 -3.53 18.53
C ASP A 235 -4.01 -4.62 18.89
N LEU A 236 -3.90 -5.70 18.11
CA LEU A 236 -2.82 -6.68 18.26
C LEU A 236 -1.44 -6.05 18.09
N SER A 237 -1.36 -4.91 17.42
CA SER A 237 -0.11 -4.14 17.24
C SER A 237 -0.11 -2.82 18.03
N ALA A 238 -0.81 -2.76 19.17
CA ALA A 238 -0.97 -1.52 19.95
C ALA A 238 0.35 -0.85 20.35
N TYR A 239 1.44 -1.60 20.51
CA TYR A 239 2.77 -1.08 20.85
C TYR A 239 3.75 -1.15 19.66
N VAL A 240 3.24 -1.21 18.42
CA VAL A 240 4.04 -1.30 17.20
C VAL A 240 3.83 -0.02 16.37
N THR A 241 4.88 0.79 16.23
CA THR A 241 4.92 1.97 15.37
C THR A 241 6.33 2.21 14.82
N GLY A 242 6.46 2.80 13.64
CA GLY A 242 7.72 3.09 12.97
C GLY A 242 8.42 1.89 12.34
N THR A 243 7.80 0.72 12.31
CA THR A 243 8.39 -0.50 11.75
C THR A 243 7.97 -0.77 10.31
N ILE A 244 8.69 -1.65 9.66
CA ILE A 244 8.28 -2.33 8.44
C ILE A 244 8.27 -3.83 8.68
N VAL A 245 7.14 -4.48 8.42
CA VAL A 245 6.98 -5.93 8.47
C VAL A 245 7.29 -6.49 7.09
N MET A 246 8.38 -7.26 6.98
CA MET A 246 8.73 -7.91 5.72
C MET A 246 7.82 -9.10 5.45
N VAL A 247 7.27 -9.16 4.22
CA VAL A 247 6.42 -10.25 3.74
C VAL A 247 6.94 -10.67 2.37
N ASP A 248 8.12 -11.25 2.37
CA ASP A 248 8.95 -11.47 1.19
C ASP A 248 9.46 -12.93 1.04
N GLY A 249 8.89 -13.83 1.83
CA GLY A 249 9.29 -15.25 1.83
C GLY A 249 10.70 -15.49 2.34
N GLY A 250 11.28 -14.53 3.08
CA GLY A 250 12.65 -14.58 3.59
C GLY A 250 13.70 -14.04 2.63
N TYR A 251 13.31 -13.47 1.49
CA TYR A 251 14.24 -12.93 0.47
C TYR A 251 15.30 -11.98 1.06
N SER A 252 14.91 -11.12 1.99
CA SER A 252 15.82 -10.14 2.59
C SER A 252 16.73 -10.68 3.69
N THR A 253 16.69 -11.97 3.98
CA THR A 253 17.49 -12.60 5.04
C THR A 253 18.73 -13.34 4.53
N VAL A 254 18.88 -13.50 3.21
CA VAL A 254 19.96 -14.26 2.55
C VAL A 254 20.61 -13.46 1.44
#